data_98854c9b9ba8c6efe8571f2fb6623849
#
_entry.id   98854c9b9ba8c6efe8571f2fb6623849
#
_cell.length_a   1.000
_cell.length_b   1.000
_cell.length_c   1.000
_cell.angle_alpha   90.00
_cell.angle_beta   90.00
_cell.angle_gamma   90.00
#
_symmetry.space_group_name_H-M   'P 1'
#
loop_
_entity.id
_entity.type
_entity.pdbx_description
1 polymer ?
#
loop_
_entity_poly.entity_id
_entity_poly.type
_entity_poly.pdbx_seq_one_letter_code
_entity_poly.pdbx_strand_id
1 'polypeptide(L)'
;MKKLIPLLLVILLLTACGTAPQGNPDLQITRGTEPNGTEEVTTTATESTQEDVFFFMAGDVTVIPGTPFDATKVPYDDVYEVPSCAGEGTDKVYMTDSYEITAFHDGKSEVTYCVSFVTPDAKTPEGLSLGDDLAKAATLYGQYEEDVNAWIFTRGNTQLWVIGENDVITSIELRYITE
;
A
#
# COMPACT_ATOMS: atom_id res chain seq x y z
N MET A 1 -11.62 -34.59 -44.57
CA MET A 1 -12.66 -34.54 -43.52
C MET A 1 -12.24 -33.47 -42.54
N LYS A 2 -12.85 -32.25 -42.67
CA LYS A 2 -12.56 -31.08 -41.85
C LYS A 2 -13.49 -31.11 -40.63
N LYS A 3 -12.93 -31.26 -39.41
CA LYS A 3 -13.69 -31.14 -38.15
C LYS A 3 -13.66 -29.68 -37.70
N LEU A 4 -14.81 -29.01 -37.82
CA LEU A 4 -15.07 -27.70 -37.21
C LEU A 4 -15.30 -27.93 -35.70
N ILE A 5 -14.51 -27.26 -34.87
CA ILE A 5 -14.74 -27.14 -33.43
C ILE A 5 -15.43 -25.80 -33.20
N PRO A 6 -16.61 -25.75 -32.59
CA PRO A 6 -17.25 -24.48 -32.26
C PRO A 6 -16.56 -23.85 -31.07
N LEU A 7 -16.09 -22.61 -31.24
CA LEU A 7 -15.57 -21.74 -30.21
C LEU A 7 -16.72 -21.28 -29.30
N LEU A 8 -16.82 -21.84 -28.12
CA LEU A 8 -17.78 -21.43 -27.08
C LEU A 8 -17.23 -20.20 -26.34
N LEU A 9 -17.75 -19.03 -26.71
CA LEU A 9 -17.45 -17.76 -26.06
C LEU A 9 -18.22 -17.70 -24.75
N VAL A 10 -17.55 -17.93 -23.60
CA VAL A 10 -18.12 -17.72 -22.28
C VAL A 10 -17.80 -16.28 -21.85
N ILE A 11 -18.81 -15.41 -21.95
CA ILE A 11 -18.76 -14.05 -21.39
C ILE A 11 -19.15 -14.16 -19.91
N LEU A 12 -18.19 -14.08 -19.01
CA LEU A 12 -18.44 -13.90 -17.59
C LEU A 12 -18.54 -12.40 -17.30
N LEU A 13 -19.76 -11.92 -17.13
CA LEU A 13 -20.04 -10.60 -16.55
C LEU A 13 -19.93 -10.69 -15.04
N LEU A 14 -18.82 -10.22 -14.46
CA LEU A 14 -18.66 -9.99 -13.03
C LEU A 14 -19.07 -8.55 -12.71
N THR A 15 -20.35 -8.36 -12.40
CA THR A 15 -20.84 -7.16 -11.71
C THR A 15 -20.86 -7.47 -10.21
N ALA A 16 -19.90 -6.94 -9.46
CA ALA A 16 -19.93 -6.92 -8.00
C ALA A 16 -19.53 -5.54 -7.49
N CYS A 17 -20.46 -4.57 -7.56
CA CYS A 17 -20.38 -3.41 -6.66
C CYS A 17 -21.12 -3.79 -5.37
N GLY A 18 -20.36 -4.00 -4.30
CA GLY A 18 -20.90 -4.22 -2.96
C GLY A 18 -21.37 -2.90 -2.35
N THR A 19 -22.62 -2.89 -1.91
CA THR A 19 -23.28 -1.79 -1.18
C THR A 19 -22.72 -1.67 0.23
N ALA A 20 -22.32 -0.48 0.64
CA ALA A 20 -21.90 -0.14 2.00
C ALA A 20 -23.07 -0.26 3.00
N PRO A 21 -22.84 -0.72 4.25
CA PRO A 21 -23.84 -0.71 5.30
C PRO A 21 -23.99 0.69 5.89
N GLN A 22 -25.27 1.14 6.01
CA GLN A 22 -25.66 2.38 6.67
C GLN A 22 -25.45 2.26 8.18
N GLY A 23 -24.74 3.22 8.76
CA GLY A 23 -24.56 3.38 10.19
C GLY A 23 -25.84 3.84 10.91
N ASN A 24 -26.03 3.31 12.09
CA ASN A 24 -27.14 3.60 13.00
C ASN A 24 -26.81 4.82 13.87
N PRO A 25 -27.66 5.84 13.98
CA PRO A 25 -27.43 6.99 14.86
C PRO A 25 -28.16 6.79 16.19
N ASP A 26 -27.46 6.47 17.25
CA ASP A 26 -27.91 6.78 18.62
C ASP A 26 -26.74 6.63 19.62
N LEU A 27 -26.10 7.74 19.95
CA LEU A 27 -25.35 7.88 21.19
C LEU A 27 -25.63 9.26 21.79
N GLN A 28 -26.39 9.24 22.87
CA GLN A 28 -26.75 10.39 23.69
C GLN A 28 -25.52 11.02 24.34
N ILE A 29 -25.38 12.33 24.13
CA ILE A 29 -24.37 13.18 24.78
C ILE A 29 -24.85 13.54 26.16
N THR A 30 -24.16 13.09 27.19
CA THR A 30 -24.33 13.59 28.55
C THR A 30 -23.41 14.78 28.76
N ARG A 31 -24.03 15.92 29.08
CA ARG A 31 -23.42 17.23 29.33
C ARG A 31 -22.74 17.24 30.70
N GLY A 32 -21.43 17.36 30.74
CA GLY A 32 -20.66 17.63 31.96
C GLY A 32 -20.00 18.99 31.89
N THR A 33 -20.18 19.74 32.93
CA THR A 33 -19.87 21.15 33.25
C THR A 33 -18.38 21.47 33.15
N GLU A 34 -18.06 22.64 32.55
CA GLU A 34 -16.71 23.27 32.56
C GLU A 34 -16.23 23.58 33.99
N PRO A 35 -14.86 23.65 34.17
CA PRO A 35 -14.30 24.98 34.33
C PRO A 35 -13.00 25.23 33.56
N ASN A 36 -12.97 26.35 32.92
CA ASN A 36 -11.92 27.32 32.63
C ASN A 36 -10.46 26.92 32.97
N GLY A 37 -9.66 26.76 31.92
CA GLY A 37 -8.22 26.67 31.98
C GLY A 37 -7.66 26.89 30.58
N THR A 38 -7.07 28.07 30.36
CA THR A 38 -6.33 28.42 29.15
C THR A 38 -5.11 27.53 29.08
N GLU A 39 -5.13 26.46 28.30
CA GLU A 39 -3.96 25.72 27.91
C GLU A 39 -3.68 25.98 26.43
N GLU A 40 -2.55 26.56 26.23
CA GLU A 40 -1.88 26.77 24.95
C GLU A 40 -1.73 25.41 24.27
N VAL A 41 -2.53 25.14 23.25
CA VAL A 41 -2.41 23.93 22.42
C VAL A 41 -1.13 24.08 21.58
N THR A 42 -0.03 23.64 22.15
CA THR A 42 1.17 23.33 21.35
C THR A 42 0.83 22.11 20.51
N THR A 43 0.47 22.33 19.26
CA THR A 43 0.35 21.26 18.25
C THR A 43 1.76 20.71 18.03
N THR A 44 2.16 19.76 18.84
CA THR A 44 3.33 18.93 18.56
C THR A 44 2.93 18.06 17.38
N ALA A 45 3.36 18.43 16.18
CA ALA A 45 3.40 17.50 15.06
C ALA A 45 4.26 16.33 15.56
N THR A 46 3.62 15.19 15.79
CA THR A 46 4.33 13.94 16.07
C THR A 46 5.09 13.62 14.79
N GLU A 47 6.38 13.92 14.74
CA GLU A 47 7.28 13.31 13.77
C GLU A 47 7.17 11.80 13.98
N SER A 48 6.46 11.12 13.08
CA SER A 48 6.48 9.66 12.99
C SER A 48 7.95 9.26 12.83
N THR A 49 8.50 8.65 13.86
CA THR A 49 9.85 8.12 13.78
C THR A 49 9.84 6.99 12.75
N GLN A 50 10.90 6.90 11.96
CA GLN A 50 11.05 5.92 10.86
C GLN A 50 10.88 4.45 11.31
N GLU A 51 10.92 4.20 12.62
CA GLU A 51 10.68 2.89 13.27
C GLU A 51 9.18 2.50 13.31
N ASP A 52 8.28 3.49 13.20
CA ASP A 52 6.83 3.27 13.35
C ASP A 52 6.11 3.04 12.02
N VAL A 53 6.80 3.04 10.88
CA VAL A 53 6.23 2.86 9.55
C VAL A 53 7.11 1.97 8.67
N PHE A 54 6.51 1.30 7.69
CA PHE A 54 7.27 0.64 6.63
C PHE A 54 7.74 1.68 5.62
N PHE A 55 8.97 1.51 5.14
CA PHE A 55 9.56 2.36 4.11
C PHE A 55 10.44 1.55 3.15
N PHE A 56 10.76 2.15 2.02
CA PHE A 56 11.66 1.61 1.01
C PHE A 56 12.80 2.60 0.73
N MET A 57 13.99 2.09 0.44
CA MET A 57 15.13 2.90 -0.01
C MET A 57 15.26 2.84 -1.51
N ALA A 58 14.86 3.92 -2.21
CA ALA A 58 15.06 4.08 -3.64
C ALA A 58 16.40 4.82 -3.87
N GLY A 59 17.49 4.09 -3.98
CA GLY A 59 18.84 4.66 -3.90
C GLY A 59 19.09 5.27 -2.51
N ASP A 60 19.37 6.57 -2.47
CA ASP A 60 19.59 7.32 -1.22
C ASP A 60 18.30 7.99 -0.69
N VAL A 61 17.16 7.76 -1.33
CA VAL A 61 15.87 8.40 -0.99
C VAL A 61 14.99 7.44 -0.22
N THR A 62 14.50 7.88 0.93
CA THR A 62 13.48 7.14 1.69
C THR A 62 12.10 7.41 1.09
N VAL A 63 11.40 6.35 0.69
CA VAL A 63 10.03 6.39 0.17
C VAL A 63 9.11 5.75 1.20
N ILE A 64 8.14 6.52 1.71
CA ILE A 64 7.16 6.07 2.71
C ILE A 64 5.77 6.14 2.08
N PRO A 65 5.00 5.04 2.00
CA PRO A 65 3.61 5.09 1.55
C PRO A 65 2.77 6.06 2.40
N GLY A 66 1.93 6.87 1.74
CA GLY A 66 1.11 7.90 2.39
C GLY A 66 1.80 9.26 2.54
N THR A 67 3.05 9.42 2.07
CA THR A 67 3.75 10.71 2.10
C THR A 67 3.83 11.35 0.71
N PRO A 68 4.02 12.70 0.63
CA PRO A 68 4.21 13.37 -0.65
C PRO A 68 5.36 12.76 -1.45
N PHE A 69 5.12 12.52 -2.73
CA PHE A 69 6.09 11.95 -3.66
C PHE A 69 6.74 13.04 -4.52
N ASP A 70 8.06 13.00 -4.62
CA ASP A 70 8.84 13.90 -5.45
C ASP A 70 9.67 13.11 -6.46
N ALA A 71 9.12 12.95 -7.67
CA ALA A 71 9.73 12.20 -8.76
C ALA A 71 11.13 12.74 -9.16
N THR A 72 11.47 13.98 -8.83
CA THR A 72 12.79 14.54 -9.18
C THR A 72 13.92 13.99 -8.30
N LYS A 73 13.59 13.34 -7.18
CA LYS A 73 14.54 12.80 -6.21
C LYS A 73 14.72 11.30 -6.30
N VAL A 74 13.71 10.59 -6.82
CA VAL A 74 13.70 9.14 -6.88
C VAL A 74 14.17 8.68 -8.26
N PRO A 75 15.12 7.73 -8.36
CA PRO A 75 15.51 7.17 -9.65
C PRO A 75 14.39 6.33 -10.24
N TYR A 76 14.12 6.51 -11.54
CA TYR A 76 13.22 5.67 -12.34
C TYR A 76 13.67 5.69 -13.80
N ASP A 77 13.33 4.64 -14.57
CA ASP A 77 13.69 4.48 -15.97
C ASP A 77 12.54 4.85 -16.90
N ASP A 78 11.28 4.58 -16.46
CA ASP A 78 10.07 4.87 -17.21
C ASP A 78 8.91 5.25 -16.28
N VAL A 79 7.88 5.92 -16.84
CA VAL A 79 6.66 6.30 -16.11
C VAL A 79 5.45 6.20 -17.02
N TYR A 80 4.35 5.64 -16.49
CA TYR A 80 3.05 5.65 -17.16
C TYR A 80 1.91 6.04 -16.21
N GLU A 81 0.78 6.44 -16.77
CA GLU A 81 -0.41 6.84 -16.02
C GLU A 81 -1.54 5.84 -16.24
N VAL A 82 -2.27 5.53 -15.19
CA VAL A 82 -3.48 4.72 -15.19
C VAL A 82 -4.58 5.40 -14.40
N PRO A 83 -5.88 5.14 -14.70
CA PRO A 83 -6.97 5.57 -13.83
C PRO A 83 -6.76 5.03 -12.42
N SER A 84 -6.91 5.89 -11.40
CA SER A 84 -6.70 5.48 -10.01
C SER A 84 -7.80 4.57 -9.51
N CYS A 85 -7.40 3.55 -8.74
CA CYS A 85 -8.32 2.74 -7.94
C CYS A 85 -8.53 3.32 -6.53
N ALA A 86 -7.73 4.30 -6.13
CA ALA A 86 -7.79 4.93 -4.80
C ALA A 86 -8.81 6.08 -4.72
N GLY A 87 -9.28 6.62 -5.87
CA GLY A 87 -10.22 7.74 -5.92
C GLY A 87 -10.36 8.38 -7.30
N GLU A 88 -10.93 9.57 -7.35
CA GLU A 88 -10.98 10.37 -8.58
C GLU A 88 -9.58 10.91 -8.87
N GLY A 89 -8.99 10.54 -10.02
CA GLY A 89 -7.67 10.97 -10.44
C GLY A 89 -6.92 9.89 -11.21
N THR A 90 -5.62 10.02 -11.27
CA THR A 90 -4.73 9.06 -11.94
C THR A 90 -3.65 8.59 -10.98
N ASP A 91 -3.21 7.37 -11.17
CA ASP A 91 -1.99 6.85 -10.57
C ASP A 91 -0.87 6.96 -11.60
N LYS A 92 0.27 7.45 -11.18
CA LYS A 92 1.52 7.37 -11.94
C LYS A 92 2.36 6.24 -11.39
N VAL A 93 2.82 5.38 -12.27
CA VAL A 93 3.70 4.27 -11.92
C VAL A 93 5.09 4.56 -12.45
N TYR A 94 6.03 4.77 -11.53
CA TYR A 94 7.44 5.03 -11.78
C TYR A 94 8.19 3.71 -11.67
N MET A 95 8.82 3.27 -12.76
CA MET A 95 9.42 1.94 -12.88
C MET A 95 10.94 1.98 -12.94
N THR A 96 11.53 0.96 -12.34
CA THR A 96 12.92 0.54 -12.56
C THR A 96 12.95 -0.95 -12.89
N ASP A 97 14.11 -1.50 -13.18
CA ASP A 97 14.28 -2.95 -13.35
C ASP A 97 13.95 -3.74 -12.07
N SER A 98 13.99 -3.12 -10.88
CA SER A 98 13.89 -3.82 -9.60
C SER A 98 12.67 -3.49 -8.76
N TYR A 99 12.05 -2.33 -8.94
CA TYR A 99 10.87 -1.91 -8.20
C TYR A 99 9.99 -0.96 -9.02
N GLU A 100 8.73 -0.84 -8.59
CA GLU A 100 7.76 0.14 -9.08
C GLU A 100 7.25 0.98 -7.90
N ILE A 101 7.10 2.29 -8.11
CA ILE A 101 6.47 3.20 -7.15
C ILE A 101 5.20 3.73 -7.78
N THR A 102 4.06 3.43 -7.18
CA THR A 102 2.77 4.00 -7.57
C THR A 102 2.48 5.23 -6.72
N ALA A 103 2.30 6.37 -7.39
CA ALA A 103 1.92 7.62 -6.76
C ALA A 103 0.53 8.04 -7.24
N PHE A 104 -0.39 8.29 -6.30
CA PHE A 104 -1.70 8.84 -6.58
C PHE A 104 -1.58 10.34 -6.84
N HIS A 105 -2.21 10.82 -7.92
CA HIS A 105 -2.24 12.23 -8.28
C HIS A 105 -3.67 12.77 -8.23
N ASP A 106 -3.95 13.65 -7.26
CA ASP A 106 -5.26 14.28 -7.05
C ASP A 106 -5.50 15.53 -7.92
N GLY A 107 -4.61 15.77 -8.91
CA GLY A 107 -4.60 16.98 -9.74
C GLY A 107 -3.80 18.15 -9.16
N LYS A 108 -3.24 18.02 -7.95
CA LYS A 108 -2.45 19.06 -7.27
C LYS A 108 -1.11 18.53 -6.76
N SER A 109 -1.11 17.35 -6.19
CA SER A 109 0.05 16.72 -5.55
C SER A 109 0.10 15.24 -5.86
N GLU A 110 1.27 14.66 -5.78
CA GLU A 110 1.49 13.23 -5.83
C GLU A 110 1.77 12.72 -4.42
N VAL A 111 1.12 11.61 -4.06
CA VAL A 111 1.30 10.92 -2.78
C VAL A 111 1.70 9.49 -3.08
N THR A 112 2.74 8.99 -2.45
CA THR A 112 3.15 7.60 -2.57
C THR A 112 2.02 6.69 -2.09
N TYR A 113 1.50 5.85 -2.98
CA TYR A 113 0.43 4.91 -2.66
C TYR A 113 0.98 3.51 -2.36
N CYS A 114 1.87 3.02 -3.23
CA CYS A 114 2.42 1.68 -3.14
C CYS A 114 3.86 1.65 -3.64
N VAL A 115 4.67 0.73 -3.10
CA VAL A 115 5.95 0.31 -3.66
C VAL A 115 5.91 -1.19 -3.86
N SER A 116 6.08 -1.66 -5.11
CA SER A 116 6.06 -3.07 -5.49
C SER A 116 7.45 -3.54 -5.89
N PHE A 117 7.87 -4.71 -5.43
CA PHE A 117 9.15 -5.30 -5.82
C PHE A 117 9.00 -6.12 -7.10
N VAL A 118 9.90 -5.90 -8.05
CA VAL A 118 9.89 -6.56 -9.37
C VAL A 118 10.92 -7.68 -9.45
N THR A 119 12.09 -7.48 -8.84
CA THR A 119 13.17 -8.48 -8.82
C THR A 119 13.74 -8.65 -7.40
N PRO A 120 14.52 -9.74 -7.15
CA PRO A 120 15.19 -9.94 -5.86
C PRO A 120 16.24 -8.89 -5.48
N ASP A 121 16.58 -7.97 -6.37
CA ASP A 121 17.50 -6.87 -6.08
C ASP A 121 16.88 -5.81 -5.18
N ALA A 122 15.54 -5.62 -5.28
CA ALA A 122 14.80 -4.82 -4.33
C ALA A 122 14.68 -5.54 -2.99
N LYS A 123 14.96 -4.82 -1.90
CA LYS A 123 14.90 -5.34 -0.53
C LYS A 123 14.29 -4.33 0.42
N THR A 124 13.57 -4.85 1.41
CA THR A 124 13.19 -4.02 2.54
C THR A 124 14.44 -3.61 3.36
N PRO A 125 14.35 -2.60 4.22
CA PRO A 125 15.45 -2.25 5.11
C PRO A 125 15.95 -3.41 5.98
N GLU A 126 15.05 -4.32 6.37
CA GLU A 126 15.38 -5.53 7.14
C GLU A 126 15.92 -6.67 6.27
N GLY A 127 15.97 -6.49 4.94
CA GLY A 127 16.59 -7.43 4.00
C GLY A 127 15.67 -8.53 3.48
N LEU A 128 14.33 -8.34 3.51
CA LEU A 128 13.40 -9.23 2.85
C LEU A 128 13.36 -8.93 1.35
N SER A 129 13.35 -9.97 0.51
CA SER A 129 13.31 -9.85 -0.95
C SER A 129 12.47 -10.97 -1.60
N LEU A 130 12.13 -10.79 -2.87
CA LEU A 130 11.53 -11.86 -3.67
C LEU A 130 12.45 -13.09 -3.72
N GLY A 131 11.86 -14.27 -3.67
CA GLY A 131 12.59 -15.55 -3.65
C GLY A 131 13.07 -16.00 -2.26
N ASP A 132 12.93 -15.18 -1.23
CA ASP A 132 13.17 -15.60 0.16
C ASP A 132 12.12 -16.62 0.62
N ASP A 133 12.44 -17.36 1.69
CA ASP A 133 11.47 -18.18 2.41
C ASP A 133 10.39 -17.32 3.07
N LEU A 134 9.12 -17.69 2.91
CA LEU A 134 7.99 -16.94 3.47
C LEU A 134 8.07 -16.81 5.00
N ALA A 135 8.60 -17.84 5.71
CA ALA A 135 8.81 -17.79 7.16
C ALA A 135 9.84 -16.72 7.59
N LYS A 136 10.72 -16.27 6.69
CA LYS A 136 11.64 -15.16 6.96
C LYS A 136 10.87 -13.87 7.25
N ALA A 137 9.73 -13.63 6.55
CA ALA A 137 8.91 -12.45 6.80
C ALA A 137 8.37 -12.42 8.24
N ALA A 138 7.83 -13.53 8.75
CA ALA A 138 7.37 -13.62 10.14
C ALA A 138 8.52 -13.46 11.14
N THR A 139 9.72 -13.95 10.81
CA THR A 139 10.91 -13.79 11.65
C THR A 139 11.34 -12.32 11.76
N LEU A 140 11.25 -11.56 10.67
CA LEU A 140 11.66 -10.15 10.62
C LEU A 140 10.61 -9.20 11.21
N TYR A 141 9.31 -9.48 10.95
CA TYR A 141 8.24 -8.52 11.25
C TYR A 141 7.27 -8.96 12.35
N GLY A 142 7.34 -10.22 12.78
CA GLY A 142 6.54 -10.74 13.89
C GLY A 142 5.12 -11.14 13.46
N GLN A 143 4.12 -10.60 14.16
CA GLN A 143 2.71 -10.95 13.93
C GLN A 143 2.19 -10.35 12.62
N TYR A 144 1.33 -11.10 11.94
CA TYR A 144 0.69 -10.71 10.69
C TYR A 144 -0.79 -11.11 10.69
N GLU A 145 -1.55 -10.46 9.83
CA GLU A 145 -2.89 -10.87 9.43
C GLU A 145 -2.79 -11.64 8.11
N GLU A 146 -3.60 -12.68 7.94
CA GLU A 146 -3.65 -13.45 6.70
C GLU A 146 -4.93 -13.12 5.95
N ASP A 147 -4.78 -12.65 4.71
CA ASP A 147 -5.89 -12.37 3.79
C ASP A 147 -5.56 -12.89 2.38
N VAL A 148 -6.40 -13.78 1.85
CA VAL A 148 -6.36 -14.34 0.47
C VAL A 148 -4.92 -14.68 -0.01
N ASN A 149 -4.13 -15.39 0.75
CA ASN A 149 -2.74 -15.77 0.49
C ASN A 149 -1.68 -14.68 0.73
N ALA A 150 -2.05 -13.51 1.26
CA ALA A 150 -1.11 -12.48 1.67
C ALA A 150 -0.90 -12.51 3.19
N TRP A 151 0.34 -12.40 3.63
CA TRP A 151 0.69 -12.07 4.99
C TRP A 151 0.87 -10.57 5.10
N ILE A 152 0.06 -9.94 5.94
CA ILE A 152 -0.04 -8.49 6.07
C ILE A 152 0.54 -8.07 7.42
N PHE A 153 1.65 -7.35 7.38
CA PHE A 153 2.26 -6.74 8.55
C PHE A 153 1.89 -5.27 8.59
N THR A 154 1.51 -4.73 9.75
CA THR A 154 1.09 -3.33 9.89
C THR A 154 2.03 -2.58 10.83
N ARG A 155 2.47 -1.38 10.40
CA ARG A 155 3.21 -0.40 11.21
C ARG A 155 2.63 0.99 10.96
N GLY A 156 2.05 1.60 11.97
CA GLY A 156 1.37 2.90 11.84
C GLY A 156 0.31 2.86 10.74
N ASN A 157 0.41 3.76 9.77
CA ASN A 157 -0.49 3.87 8.62
C ASN A 157 0.03 3.16 7.36
N THR A 158 1.00 2.26 7.50
CA THR A 158 1.58 1.50 6.39
C THR A 158 1.46 0.01 6.60
N GLN A 159 1.39 -0.72 5.51
CA GLN A 159 1.37 -2.17 5.48
C GLN A 159 2.45 -2.73 4.56
N LEU A 160 3.03 -3.84 4.98
CA LEU A 160 3.86 -4.70 4.15
C LEU A 160 3.04 -5.95 3.81
N TRP A 161 2.74 -6.12 2.53
CA TRP A 161 2.03 -7.27 1.98
C TRP A 161 3.05 -8.24 1.39
N VAL A 162 3.03 -9.48 1.85
CA VAL A 162 3.93 -10.54 1.40
C VAL A 162 3.10 -11.72 0.90
N ILE A 163 3.22 -12.06 -0.36
CA ILE A 163 2.56 -13.21 -0.96
C ILE A 163 3.63 -14.27 -1.26
N GLY A 164 3.34 -15.50 -0.85
CA GLY A 164 4.20 -16.64 -1.11
C GLY A 164 3.49 -17.74 -1.89
N GLU A 165 4.25 -18.47 -2.68
CA GLU A 165 3.80 -19.69 -3.36
C GLU A 165 4.81 -20.81 -3.09
N ASN A 166 4.35 -21.98 -2.58
CA ASN A 166 5.20 -23.08 -2.15
C ASN A 166 6.32 -22.67 -1.16
N ASP A 167 5.93 -21.86 -0.15
CA ASP A 167 6.82 -21.30 0.88
C ASP A 167 7.88 -20.31 0.37
N VAL A 168 7.82 -19.89 -0.89
CA VAL A 168 8.74 -18.91 -1.48
C VAL A 168 7.99 -17.60 -1.75
N ILE A 169 8.57 -16.48 -1.37
CA ILE A 169 7.99 -15.15 -1.59
C ILE A 169 7.99 -14.82 -3.07
N THR A 170 6.80 -14.53 -3.61
CA THR A 170 6.56 -14.19 -5.02
C THR A 170 6.11 -12.75 -5.23
N SER A 171 5.61 -12.08 -4.18
CA SER A 171 5.26 -10.66 -4.23
C SER A 171 5.55 -9.99 -2.90
N ILE A 172 6.05 -8.76 -2.97
CA ILE A 172 6.23 -7.85 -1.82
C ILE A 172 5.73 -6.48 -2.24
N GLU A 173 4.84 -5.91 -1.43
CA GLU A 173 4.32 -4.57 -1.62
C GLU A 173 4.26 -3.81 -0.29
N LEU A 174 4.74 -2.56 -0.31
CA LEU A 174 4.52 -1.61 0.77
C LEU A 174 3.37 -0.71 0.38
N ARG A 175 2.34 -0.61 1.22
CA ARG A 175 1.11 0.12 0.93
C ARG A 175 0.77 1.14 1.99
N TYR A 176 0.10 2.21 1.59
CA TYR A 176 -0.58 3.13 2.48
C TYR A 176 -1.97 2.58 2.83
N ILE A 177 -2.37 2.69 4.11
CA ILE A 177 -3.71 2.34 4.57
C ILE A 177 -4.60 3.56 4.35
N THR A 178 -5.54 3.46 3.40
CA THR A 178 -6.61 4.45 3.24
C THR A 178 -7.77 4.10 4.18
N GLU A 179 -8.15 5.01 5.06
CA GLU A 179 -9.35 4.88 5.90
C GLU A 179 -10.65 4.92 5.08
#